data_e60b8118449e7ede21fc88a618dfcba9
#
_entry.id   e60b8118449e7ede21fc88a618dfcba9
#
_cell.length_a   1.000
_cell.length_b   1.000
_cell.length_c   1.000
_cell.angle_alpha   90.00
_cell.angle_beta   90.00
_cell.angle_gamma   90.00
#
_symmetry.space_group_name_H-M   'P 1'
#
loop_
_entity.id
_entity.type
_entity.pdbx_description
1 polymer ?
#
loop_
_entity_poly.entity_id
_entity_poly.type
_entity_poly.pdbx_seq_one_letter_code
_entity_poly.pdbx_strand_id
1 'polypeptide(L)'
;LWNHLEGQQGKLSSSAFRKLCKSEHLNFLRIREWQDLVKQLKLVSKPLGLDYGPARVNPDGIHKSVLAGLLSQLRLLQDQKQKFVNGKPVKQKTSREYLGSNGKKFVVFPGSALAKKPPEALMSAELVETSRLFARMNAAVEPAWAAEIAGDLCKRQISDPHWEKKMGAAIALEKVTLFGLVIISGQKVQYSRIDPMHAREL
;
A
#
# COMPACT_ATOMS: atom_id res chain seq x y z
N LEU A 1 0.05 -19.35 -13.41
CA LEU A 1 1.35 -20.04 -13.33
C LEU A 1 1.36 -21.09 -12.21
N TRP A 2 1.06 -20.73 -10.93
CA TRP A 2 1.08 -21.65 -9.78
C TRP A 2 0.28 -22.93 -10.03
N ASN A 3 -1.00 -22.83 -10.34
CA ASN A 3 -1.89 -23.96 -10.58
C ASN A 3 -1.40 -24.86 -11.74
N HIS A 4 -0.83 -24.26 -12.78
CA HIS A 4 -0.22 -25.00 -13.89
C HIS A 4 0.97 -25.83 -13.41
N LEU A 5 1.89 -25.22 -12.66
CA LEU A 5 3.07 -25.91 -12.15
C LEU A 5 2.73 -27.02 -11.15
N GLU A 6 1.79 -26.80 -10.22
CA GLU A 6 1.32 -27.84 -9.30
C GLU A 6 0.69 -29.01 -10.05
N GLY A 7 -0.16 -28.72 -11.04
CA GLY A 7 -0.80 -29.75 -11.86
C GLY A 7 0.19 -30.58 -12.69
N GLN A 8 1.28 -29.97 -13.16
CA GLN A 8 2.33 -30.66 -13.91
C GLN A 8 3.27 -31.45 -12.99
N GLN A 9 3.62 -30.91 -11.83
CA GLN A 9 4.51 -31.59 -10.88
C GLN A 9 3.93 -32.91 -10.36
N GLY A 10 2.62 -32.98 -10.16
CA GLY A 10 1.94 -34.23 -9.75
C GLY A 10 1.96 -35.32 -10.82
N LYS A 11 2.22 -34.97 -12.09
CA LYS A 11 2.17 -35.89 -13.25
C LYS A 11 3.55 -36.24 -13.81
N LEU A 12 4.57 -35.43 -13.50
CA LEU A 12 5.89 -35.53 -14.10
C LEU A 12 6.96 -35.99 -13.10
N SER A 13 7.95 -36.76 -13.58
CA SER A 13 9.17 -36.99 -12.79
C SER A 13 9.96 -35.68 -12.59
N SER A 14 10.83 -35.65 -11.58
CA SER A 14 11.65 -34.47 -11.29
C SER A 14 12.51 -34.00 -12.49
N SER A 15 13.02 -34.95 -13.29
CA SER A 15 13.77 -34.63 -14.50
C SER A 15 12.91 -34.04 -15.60
N ALA A 16 11.71 -34.60 -15.80
CA ALA A 16 10.73 -34.12 -16.77
C ALA A 16 10.20 -32.73 -16.37
N PHE A 17 9.93 -32.51 -15.08
CA PHE A 17 9.51 -31.20 -14.58
C PHE A 17 10.59 -30.13 -14.77
N ARG A 18 11.88 -30.48 -14.57
CA ARG A 18 12.99 -29.57 -14.85
C ARG A 18 13.08 -29.20 -16.33
N LYS A 19 12.86 -30.18 -17.24
CA LYS A 19 12.80 -29.94 -18.69
C LYS A 19 11.64 -29.04 -19.06
N LEU A 20 10.46 -29.25 -18.47
CA LEU A 20 9.29 -28.40 -18.64
C LEU A 20 9.61 -26.95 -18.22
N CYS A 21 10.15 -26.73 -17.03
CA CYS A 21 10.54 -25.39 -16.59
C CYS A 21 11.47 -24.71 -17.62
N LYS A 22 12.47 -25.45 -18.11
CA LYS A 22 13.40 -24.91 -19.12
C LYS A 22 12.69 -24.55 -20.43
N SER A 23 11.78 -25.40 -20.93
CA SER A 23 11.03 -25.13 -22.19
C SER A 23 10.06 -23.97 -22.07
N GLU A 24 9.55 -23.71 -20.86
CA GLU A 24 8.67 -22.57 -20.55
C GLU A 24 9.44 -21.32 -20.08
N HIS A 25 10.76 -21.28 -20.23
CA HIS A 25 11.63 -20.17 -19.80
C HIS A 25 11.54 -19.85 -18.30
N LEU A 26 11.23 -20.85 -17.48
CA LEU A 26 11.14 -20.73 -16.03
C LEU A 26 12.44 -21.19 -15.35
N ASN A 27 12.85 -20.46 -14.31
CA ASN A 27 13.98 -20.87 -13.49
C ASN A 27 13.52 -21.94 -12.47
N PHE A 28 13.97 -23.18 -12.65
CA PHE A 28 13.60 -24.30 -11.79
C PHE A 28 13.93 -24.07 -10.31
N LEU A 29 15.07 -23.46 -9.99
CA LEU A 29 15.44 -23.19 -8.58
C LEU A 29 14.49 -22.19 -7.95
N ARG A 30 14.12 -21.12 -8.67
CA ARG A 30 13.13 -20.14 -8.18
C ARG A 30 11.74 -20.73 -8.00
N ILE A 31 11.35 -21.70 -8.84
CA ILE A 31 10.09 -22.42 -8.64
C ILE A 31 10.15 -23.23 -7.35
N ARG A 32 11.26 -23.91 -7.07
CA ARG A 32 11.45 -24.66 -5.83
C ARG A 32 11.42 -23.76 -4.59
N GLU A 33 12.16 -22.67 -4.61
CA GLU A 33 12.15 -21.67 -3.54
C GLU A 33 10.71 -21.13 -3.28
N TRP A 34 9.97 -20.84 -4.34
CA TRP A 34 8.58 -20.42 -4.24
C TRP A 34 7.69 -21.47 -3.59
N GLN A 35 7.82 -22.73 -4.00
CA GLN A 35 7.07 -23.85 -3.41
C GLN A 35 7.39 -24.03 -1.93
N ASP A 36 8.66 -23.93 -1.56
CA ASP A 36 9.10 -24.06 -0.17
C ASP A 36 8.60 -22.89 0.68
N LEU A 37 8.61 -21.65 0.15
CA LEU A 37 8.00 -20.50 0.81
C LEU A 37 6.50 -20.71 1.06
N VAL A 38 5.74 -21.19 0.07
CA VAL A 38 4.30 -21.49 0.24
C VAL A 38 4.06 -22.54 1.32
N LYS A 39 4.90 -23.60 1.38
CA LYS A 39 4.82 -24.61 2.45
C LYS A 39 5.08 -23.99 3.83
N GLN A 40 6.11 -23.14 3.95
CA GLN A 40 6.44 -22.45 5.20
C GLN A 40 5.29 -21.55 5.64
N LEU A 41 4.73 -20.75 4.72
CA LEU A 41 3.57 -19.88 5.02
C LEU A 41 2.36 -20.72 5.51
N LYS A 42 2.09 -21.87 4.88
CA LYS A 42 1.04 -22.78 5.33
C LYS A 42 1.28 -23.33 6.74
N LEU A 43 2.51 -23.65 7.09
CA LEU A 43 2.87 -24.13 8.42
C LEU A 43 2.71 -23.04 9.48
N VAL A 44 3.15 -21.82 9.20
CA VAL A 44 3.08 -20.68 10.14
C VAL A 44 1.64 -20.20 10.34
N SER A 45 0.80 -20.24 9.31
CA SER A 45 -0.58 -19.77 9.39
C SER A 45 -1.55 -20.76 10.05
N LYS A 46 -1.23 -22.06 10.06
CA LYS A 46 -2.07 -23.10 10.68
C LYS A 46 -2.37 -22.84 12.18
N PRO A 47 -1.38 -22.56 13.05
CA PRO A 47 -1.66 -22.26 14.46
C PRO A 47 -2.40 -20.94 14.66
N LEU A 48 -2.45 -20.05 13.66
CA LEU A 48 -3.22 -18.80 13.69
C LEU A 48 -4.70 -19.00 13.32
N GLY A 49 -5.14 -20.24 13.04
CA GLY A 49 -6.50 -20.54 12.62
C GLY A 49 -6.88 -20.00 11.25
N LEU A 50 -5.89 -19.70 10.38
CA LEU A 50 -6.14 -19.22 9.03
C LEU A 50 -6.44 -20.41 8.11
N ASP A 51 -7.67 -20.47 7.63
CA ASP A 51 -8.11 -21.49 6.67
C ASP A 51 -7.76 -21.11 5.23
N TYR A 52 -7.33 -22.12 4.47
CA TYR A 52 -7.09 -21.99 3.04
C TYR A 52 -8.35 -22.37 2.27
N GLY A 53 -9.17 -21.36 1.99
CA GLY A 53 -10.31 -21.53 1.09
C GLY A 53 -9.91 -21.67 -0.38
N PRO A 54 -10.87 -21.89 -1.29
CA PRO A 54 -10.61 -21.89 -2.72
C PRO A 54 -10.03 -20.52 -3.13
N ALA A 55 -9.00 -20.55 -3.99
CA ALA A 55 -8.36 -19.35 -4.49
C ALA A 55 -9.38 -18.43 -5.17
N ARG A 56 -9.50 -17.20 -4.69
CA ARG A 56 -10.33 -16.14 -5.29
C ARG A 56 -9.43 -15.00 -5.73
N VAL A 57 -9.76 -14.39 -6.85
CA VAL A 57 -9.06 -13.18 -7.29
C VAL A 57 -9.52 -12.01 -6.41
N ASN A 58 -8.64 -11.58 -5.52
CA ASN A 58 -8.88 -10.44 -4.62
C ASN A 58 -7.61 -9.57 -4.55
N PRO A 59 -7.39 -8.67 -5.52
CA PRO A 59 -6.21 -7.81 -5.55
C PRO A 59 -6.07 -6.95 -4.30
N ASP A 60 -7.16 -6.39 -3.80
CA ASP A 60 -7.16 -5.52 -2.61
C ASP A 60 -6.75 -6.31 -1.36
N GLY A 61 -7.27 -7.54 -1.21
CA GLY A 61 -6.88 -8.42 -0.11
C GLY A 61 -5.39 -8.78 -0.14
N ILE A 62 -4.83 -9.02 -1.35
CA ILE A 62 -3.40 -9.25 -1.53
C ILE A 62 -2.61 -8.00 -1.13
N HIS A 63 -3.00 -6.83 -1.63
CA HIS A 63 -2.31 -5.57 -1.31
C HIS A 63 -2.40 -5.23 0.18
N LYS A 64 -3.56 -5.39 0.82
CA LYS A 64 -3.74 -5.20 2.28
C LYS A 64 -2.85 -6.15 3.08
N SER A 65 -2.77 -7.42 2.71
CA SER A 65 -1.94 -8.42 3.40
C SER A 65 -0.45 -8.08 3.29
N VAL A 66 0.01 -7.67 2.10
CA VAL A 66 1.40 -7.24 1.90
C VAL A 66 1.68 -5.93 2.65
N LEU A 67 0.73 -4.97 2.63
CA LEU A 67 0.85 -3.70 3.33
C LEU A 67 0.97 -3.90 4.84
N ALA A 68 0.28 -4.87 5.43
CA ALA A 68 0.37 -5.19 6.85
C ALA A 68 1.81 -5.51 7.30
N GLY A 69 2.59 -6.18 6.43
CA GLY A 69 4.02 -6.43 6.66
C GLY A 69 4.95 -5.28 6.24
N LEU A 70 4.46 -4.32 5.47
CA LEU A 70 5.25 -3.26 4.84
C LEU A 70 4.73 -1.85 5.15
N LEU A 71 4.09 -1.62 6.30
CA LEU A 71 3.54 -0.30 6.68
C LEU A 71 4.57 0.82 6.61
N SER A 72 5.82 0.56 6.99
CA SER A 72 6.93 1.51 6.87
C SER A 72 7.33 1.83 5.42
N GLN A 73 6.87 1.00 4.48
CA GLN A 73 7.12 1.17 3.05
C GLN A 73 5.98 1.93 2.34
N LEU A 74 5.04 2.48 3.10
CA LEU A 74 4.00 3.38 2.58
C LEU A 74 4.63 4.67 2.06
N ARG A 75 4.09 5.18 0.96
CA ARG A 75 4.57 6.36 0.24
C ARG A 75 3.40 7.19 -0.24
N LEU A 76 3.47 8.49 -0.04
CA LEU A 76 2.43 9.43 -0.46
C LEU A 76 2.95 10.34 -1.57
N LEU A 77 2.14 10.52 -2.60
CA LEU A 77 2.41 11.48 -3.65
C LEU A 77 2.45 12.88 -3.06
N GLN A 78 3.53 13.62 -3.31
CA GLN A 78 3.64 15.00 -2.89
C GLN A 78 2.82 15.89 -3.82
N ASP A 79 1.96 16.72 -3.24
CA ASP A 79 1.33 17.80 -3.97
C ASP A 79 2.40 18.74 -4.53
N GLN A 80 2.40 18.88 -5.84
CA GLN A 80 3.28 19.84 -6.49
C GLN A 80 2.73 21.24 -6.21
N LYS A 81 3.40 21.98 -5.34
CA LYS A 81 3.12 23.42 -5.18
C LYS A 81 3.25 24.07 -6.55
N GLN A 82 2.17 24.64 -7.08
CA GLN A 82 2.23 25.44 -8.29
C GLN A 82 3.23 26.56 -8.07
N LYS A 83 4.33 26.58 -8.84
CA LYS A 83 5.22 27.73 -8.85
C LYS A 83 4.63 28.79 -9.76
N PHE A 84 4.45 29.97 -9.21
CA PHE A 84 4.09 31.14 -9.97
C PHE A 84 5.37 31.91 -10.33
N VAL A 85 5.55 32.18 -11.62
CA VAL A 85 6.59 33.11 -12.12
C VAL A 85 5.87 34.26 -12.78
N ASN A 86 6.11 35.48 -12.29
CA ASN A 86 5.43 36.71 -12.73
C ASN A 86 3.89 36.60 -12.66
N GLY A 87 3.35 36.01 -11.58
CA GLY A 87 1.92 35.88 -11.38
C GLY A 87 1.20 34.85 -12.26
N LYS A 88 1.93 34.15 -13.15
CA LYS A 88 1.34 33.11 -14.00
C LYS A 88 1.78 31.72 -13.52
N PRO A 89 0.83 30.73 -13.45
CA PRO A 89 1.18 29.37 -13.08
C PRO A 89 2.05 28.73 -14.15
N VAL A 90 3.27 28.33 -13.82
CA VAL A 90 4.16 27.62 -14.74
C VAL A 90 3.94 26.12 -14.58
N LYS A 91 3.52 25.44 -15.66
CA LYS A 91 3.50 23.97 -15.71
C LYS A 91 4.97 23.47 -15.69
N GLN A 92 5.49 23.17 -14.52
CA GLN A 92 6.73 22.43 -14.44
C GLN A 92 6.48 20.96 -14.82
N LYS A 93 7.26 20.43 -15.75
CA LYS A 93 7.45 18.98 -15.95
C LYS A 93 8.33 18.44 -14.81
N THR A 94 7.90 18.61 -13.56
CA THR A 94 8.58 17.99 -12.43
C THR A 94 8.14 16.55 -12.33
N SER A 95 9.10 15.64 -12.20
CA SER A 95 8.79 14.24 -11.89
C SER A 95 7.95 14.20 -10.62
N ARG A 96 6.85 13.44 -10.66
CA ARG A 96 5.96 13.28 -9.50
C ARG A 96 6.75 12.56 -8.42
N GLU A 97 7.04 13.28 -7.34
CA GLU A 97 7.81 12.78 -6.21
C GLU A 97 6.89 12.21 -5.15
N TYR A 98 7.31 11.12 -4.56
CA TYR A 98 6.69 10.52 -3.40
C TYR A 98 7.51 10.79 -2.16
N LEU A 99 6.83 11.01 -1.05
CA LEU A 99 7.41 11.12 0.28
C LEU A 99 7.27 9.78 1.00
N GLY A 100 8.37 9.25 1.49
CA GLY A 100 8.39 8.07 2.36
C GLY A 100 8.42 8.41 3.85
N SER A 101 8.27 7.38 4.66
CA SER A 101 8.55 7.45 6.08
C SER A 101 9.91 8.08 6.32
N ASN A 102 10.45 8.72 7.07
CA ASN A 102 11.79 9.34 7.20
C ASN A 102 12.06 10.54 6.26
N GLY A 103 11.04 11.09 5.60
CA GLY A 103 11.18 12.28 4.77
C GLY A 103 11.95 12.09 3.46
N LYS A 104 12.34 10.86 3.11
CA LYS A 104 13.04 10.59 1.84
C LYS A 104 12.10 10.74 0.65
N LYS A 105 12.56 11.49 -0.35
CA LYS A 105 11.85 11.69 -1.61
C LYS A 105 12.39 10.74 -2.67
N PHE A 106 11.51 10.21 -3.47
CA PHE A 106 11.86 9.32 -4.59
C PHE A 106 10.80 9.39 -5.68
N VAL A 107 11.10 8.77 -6.81
CA VAL A 107 10.20 8.68 -7.97
C VAL A 107 9.91 7.22 -8.30
N VAL A 108 8.76 6.96 -8.86
CA VAL A 108 8.45 5.63 -9.40
C VAL A 108 9.34 5.37 -10.62
N PHE A 109 9.93 4.17 -10.67
CA PHE A 109 10.78 3.79 -11.82
C PHE A 109 9.99 3.91 -13.14
N PRO A 110 10.57 4.52 -14.18
CA PRO A 110 9.84 4.82 -15.43
C PRO A 110 9.24 3.60 -16.12
N GLY A 111 9.82 2.41 -15.94
CA GLY A 111 9.30 1.15 -16.45
C GLY A 111 8.13 0.55 -15.64
N SER A 112 7.75 1.16 -14.54
CA SER A 112 6.59 0.72 -13.75
C SER A 112 5.28 1.08 -14.44
N ALA A 113 4.28 0.20 -14.37
CA ALA A 113 2.92 0.50 -14.84
C ALA A 113 2.31 1.73 -14.16
N LEU A 114 2.70 2.01 -12.90
CA LEU A 114 2.23 3.16 -12.11
C LEU A 114 2.88 4.49 -12.52
N ALA A 115 3.95 4.49 -13.32
CA ALA A 115 4.63 5.73 -13.71
C ALA A 115 3.75 6.66 -14.57
N LYS A 116 2.87 6.08 -15.40
CA LYS A 116 1.96 6.85 -16.27
C LYS A 116 0.79 7.46 -15.51
N LYS A 117 0.25 6.70 -14.55
CA LYS A 117 -0.88 7.08 -13.70
C LYS A 117 -0.49 6.87 -12.23
N PRO A 118 0.32 7.78 -11.65
CA PRO A 118 0.78 7.62 -10.28
C PRO A 118 -0.38 7.78 -9.31
N PRO A 119 -0.60 6.78 -8.42
CA PRO A 119 -1.63 6.82 -7.38
C PRO A 119 -1.25 7.81 -6.28
N GLU A 120 -2.24 8.22 -5.47
CA GLU A 120 -2.04 9.07 -4.30
C GLU A 120 -1.10 8.42 -3.27
N ALA A 121 -1.29 7.13 -3.04
CA ALA A 121 -0.42 6.34 -2.17
C ALA A 121 0.03 5.05 -2.84
N LEU A 122 1.21 4.61 -2.50
CA LEU A 122 1.76 3.32 -2.94
C LEU A 122 2.62 2.70 -1.84
N MET A 123 2.79 1.39 -1.91
CA MET A 123 3.85 0.67 -1.19
C MET A 123 4.93 0.25 -2.17
N SER A 124 6.18 0.27 -1.71
CA SER A 124 7.36 -0.07 -2.52
C SER A 124 8.21 -1.07 -1.79
N ALA A 125 8.42 -2.25 -2.37
CA ALA A 125 9.27 -3.28 -1.75
C ALA A 125 10.76 -2.96 -1.90
N GLU A 126 11.15 -2.20 -2.92
CA GLU A 126 12.56 -1.93 -3.23
C GLU A 126 12.78 -0.47 -3.60
N LEU A 127 13.85 0.12 -3.05
CA LEU A 127 14.38 1.42 -3.44
C LEU A 127 15.78 1.22 -4.03
N VAL A 128 15.99 1.74 -5.24
CA VAL A 128 17.28 1.65 -5.95
C VAL A 128 17.78 3.05 -6.19
N GLU A 129 18.99 3.33 -5.70
CA GLU A 129 19.67 4.60 -5.94
C GLU A 129 20.55 4.51 -7.18
N THR A 130 20.34 5.46 -8.09
CA THR A 130 21.17 5.66 -9.29
C THR A 130 21.44 7.17 -9.42
N SER A 131 21.03 7.82 -10.51
CA SER A 131 21.02 9.29 -10.60
C SER A 131 19.97 9.93 -9.66
N ARG A 132 18.95 9.15 -9.28
CA ARG A 132 17.89 9.47 -8.31
C ARG A 132 17.54 8.22 -7.54
N LEU A 133 16.79 8.40 -6.47
CA LEU A 133 16.19 7.29 -5.74
C LEU A 133 14.90 6.84 -6.45
N PHE A 134 14.88 5.60 -6.95
CA PHE A 134 13.76 5.02 -7.65
C PHE A 134 13.08 3.94 -6.82
N ALA A 135 11.75 3.99 -6.80
CA ALA A 135 10.93 2.92 -6.25
C ALA A 135 10.65 1.85 -7.30
N ARG A 136 10.93 0.60 -6.96
CA ARG A 136 10.63 -0.59 -7.76
C ARG A 136 9.69 -1.51 -7.00
N MET A 137 9.03 -2.44 -7.72
CA MET A 137 8.05 -3.37 -7.16
C MET A 137 6.98 -2.62 -6.35
N ASN A 138 6.27 -1.73 -7.05
CA ASN A 138 5.27 -0.85 -6.47
C ASN A 138 3.87 -1.41 -6.61
N ALA A 139 3.04 -1.22 -5.60
CA ALA A 139 1.61 -1.44 -5.67
C ALA A 139 0.85 -0.21 -5.17
N ALA A 140 -0.22 0.16 -5.86
CA ALA A 140 -1.13 1.20 -5.40
C ALA A 140 -1.85 0.72 -4.14
N VAL A 141 -2.02 1.61 -3.17
CA VAL A 141 -2.75 1.36 -1.94
C VAL A 141 -3.64 2.55 -1.62
N GLU A 142 -4.77 2.28 -0.95
CA GLU A 142 -5.62 3.34 -0.42
C GLU A 142 -5.08 3.78 0.95
N PRO A 143 -4.92 5.10 1.22
CA PRO A 143 -4.48 5.58 2.53
C PRO A 143 -5.33 5.07 3.70
N ALA A 144 -6.64 4.89 3.47
CA ALA A 144 -7.55 4.34 4.47
C ALA A 144 -7.17 2.92 4.92
N TRP A 145 -6.66 2.08 4.00
CA TRP A 145 -6.19 0.74 4.38
C TRP A 145 -5.00 0.80 5.33
N ALA A 146 -4.10 1.75 5.11
CA ALA A 146 -2.95 1.93 6.00
C ALA A 146 -3.40 2.38 7.40
N ALA A 147 -4.40 3.27 7.50
CA ALA A 147 -4.96 3.71 8.77
C ALA A 147 -5.69 2.57 9.51
N GLU A 148 -6.42 1.71 8.77
CA GLU A 148 -7.11 0.54 9.32
C GLU A 148 -6.12 -0.50 9.86
N ILE A 149 -5.13 -0.87 9.05
CA ILE A 149 -4.16 -1.92 9.37
C ILE A 149 -3.19 -1.48 10.48
N ALA A 150 -2.75 -0.22 10.45
CA ALA A 150 -1.80 0.29 11.42
C ALA A 150 -2.41 0.51 12.82
N GLY A 151 -3.73 0.71 12.92
CA GLY A 151 -4.42 0.85 14.21
C GLY A 151 -3.75 1.87 15.14
N ASP A 152 -3.28 1.40 16.27
CA ASP A 152 -2.65 2.21 17.32
C ASP A 152 -1.28 2.80 16.95
N LEU A 153 -0.65 2.35 15.85
CA LEU A 153 0.56 2.99 15.33
C LEU A 153 0.27 4.37 14.71
N CYS A 154 -1.00 4.65 14.41
CA CYS A 154 -1.43 5.93 13.89
C CYS A 154 -1.58 6.98 15.00
N LYS A 155 -1.05 8.17 14.77
CA LYS A 155 -1.37 9.35 15.58
C LYS A 155 -2.59 10.04 14.99
N ARG A 156 -3.66 10.16 15.79
CA ARG A 156 -4.91 10.82 15.40
C ARG A 156 -5.00 12.17 16.09
N GLN A 157 -5.33 13.20 15.34
CA GLN A 157 -5.56 14.55 15.84
C GLN A 157 -6.94 15.00 15.41
N ILE A 158 -7.72 15.45 16.37
CA ILE A 158 -9.07 15.99 16.16
C ILE A 158 -8.99 17.50 16.26
N SER A 159 -9.63 18.19 15.33
CA SER A 159 -9.65 19.66 15.26
C SER A 159 -11.00 20.15 14.76
N ASP A 160 -11.28 21.44 15.00
CA ASP A 160 -12.46 22.15 14.49
C ASP A 160 -13.79 21.44 14.79
N PRO A 161 -14.09 21.15 16.08
CA PRO A 161 -15.41 20.60 16.43
C PRO A 161 -16.48 21.68 16.22
N HIS A 162 -17.53 21.35 15.43
CA HIS A 162 -18.62 22.26 15.14
C HIS A 162 -19.91 21.50 14.81
N TRP A 163 -21.05 22.20 14.96
CA TRP A 163 -22.33 21.67 14.49
C TRP A 163 -22.46 21.77 12.99
N GLU A 164 -22.68 20.66 12.30
CA GLU A 164 -22.94 20.64 10.87
C GLU A 164 -24.42 20.44 10.59
N LYS A 165 -25.09 21.50 10.15
CA LYS A 165 -26.54 21.51 9.86
C LYS A 165 -26.96 20.43 8.86
N LYS A 166 -26.14 20.17 7.82
CA LYS A 166 -26.48 19.16 6.79
C LYS A 166 -26.49 17.73 7.35
N MET A 167 -25.65 17.46 8.32
CA MET A 167 -25.56 16.14 8.96
C MET A 167 -26.42 16.02 10.22
N GLY A 168 -26.92 17.14 10.75
CA GLY A 168 -27.67 17.17 12.00
C GLY A 168 -26.88 16.64 13.18
N ALA A 169 -25.58 16.87 13.19
CA ALA A 169 -24.66 16.33 14.19
C ALA A 169 -23.45 17.23 14.42
N ALA A 170 -22.89 17.15 15.64
CA ALA A 170 -21.57 17.72 15.92
C ALA A 170 -20.51 16.85 15.25
N ILE A 171 -19.70 17.47 14.39
CA ILE A 171 -18.60 16.86 13.67
C ILE A 171 -17.29 17.52 14.05
N ALA A 172 -16.19 16.83 13.77
CA ALA A 172 -14.84 17.39 13.83
C ALA A 172 -14.03 16.88 12.64
N LEU A 173 -12.88 17.52 12.40
CA LEU A 173 -11.94 17.11 11.38
C LEU A 173 -10.85 16.22 11.98
N GLU A 174 -10.70 15.00 11.46
CA GLU A 174 -9.65 14.07 11.84
C GLU A 174 -8.47 14.16 10.88
N LYS A 175 -7.27 14.22 11.46
CA LYS A 175 -5.99 14.06 10.77
C LYS A 175 -5.31 12.81 11.31
N VAL A 176 -4.93 11.89 10.41
CA VAL A 176 -4.22 10.65 10.78
C VAL A 176 -2.81 10.69 10.22
N THR A 177 -1.83 10.44 11.09
CA THR A 177 -0.41 10.44 10.75
C THR A 177 0.19 9.07 11.07
N LEU A 178 0.92 8.47 10.13
CA LEU A 178 1.65 7.22 10.28
C LEU A 178 3.12 7.42 9.90
N PHE A 179 4.05 7.12 10.80
CA PHE A 179 5.50 7.30 10.59
C PHE A 179 5.90 8.67 10.03
N GLY A 180 5.21 9.74 10.46
CA GLY A 180 5.44 11.09 9.97
C GLY A 180 4.72 11.47 8.66
N LEU A 181 4.04 10.51 8.02
CA LEU A 181 3.22 10.75 6.83
C LEU A 181 1.79 11.09 7.23
N VAL A 182 1.23 12.16 6.73
CA VAL A 182 -0.19 12.50 6.88
C VAL A 182 -0.97 11.66 5.87
N ILE A 183 -1.53 10.53 6.33
CA ILE A 183 -2.25 9.59 5.46
C ILE A 183 -3.71 9.94 5.25
N ILE A 184 -4.31 10.65 6.20
CA ILE A 184 -5.66 11.20 6.11
C ILE A 184 -5.61 12.63 6.63
N SER A 185 -6.23 13.57 5.92
CA SER A 185 -6.30 14.97 6.31
C SER A 185 -7.72 15.51 6.14
N GLY A 186 -8.29 16.01 7.24
CA GLY A 186 -9.61 16.67 7.21
C GLY A 186 -10.78 15.72 7.00
N GLN A 187 -10.67 14.47 7.40
CA GLN A 187 -11.80 13.53 7.39
C GLN A 187 -12.83 13.96 8.45
N LYS A 188 -14.09 14.12 8.04
CA LYS A 188 -15.18 14.41 8.97
C LYS A 188 -15.49 13.19 9.82
N VAL A 189 -15.47 13.35 11.13
CA VAL A 189 -15.82 12.33 12.13
C VAL A 189 -16.91 12.83 13.04
N GLN A 190 -17.73 11.91 13.55
CA GLN A 190 -18.81 12.24 14.48
C GLN A 190 -18.19 12.58 15.85
N TYR A 191 -18.24 13.86 16.23
CA TYR A 191 -17.57 14.37 17.43
C TYR A 191 -18.20 13.86 18.73
N SER A 192 -19.50 13.58 18.74
CA SER A 192 -20.21 13.04 19.91
C SER A 192 -19.68 11.67 20.37
N ARG A 193 -18.96 10.94 19.52
CA ARG A 193 -18.29 9.67 19.90
C ARG A 193 -16.95 9.89 20.58
N ILE A 194 -16.37 11.08 20.42
CA ILE A 194 -15.05 11.44 20.94
C ILE A 194 -15.21 12.19 22.26
N ASP A 195 -16.03 13.25 22.26
CA ASP A 195 -16.35 14.02 23.43
C ASP A 195 -17.88 14.32 23.45
N PRO A 196 -18.67 13.44 24.14
CA PRO A 196 -20.12 13.60 24.21
C PRO A 196 -20.58 14.84 24.97
N MET A 197 -19.77 15.30 25.94
CA MET A 197 -20.15 16.47 26.76
C MET A 197 -20.01 17.75 25.95
N HIS A 198 -18.86 18.00 25.37
CA HIS A 198 -18.62 19.16 24.52
C HIS A 198 -19.50 19.15 23.25
N ALA A 199 -19.80 17.97 22.69
CA ALA A 199 -20.68 17.85 21.52
C ALA A 199 -22.13 18.31 21.77
N ARG A 200 -22.58 18.39 23.01
CA ARG A 200 -23.91 18.92 23.40
C ARG A 200 -23.96 20.43 23.51
N GLU A 201 -22.80 21.06 23.63
CA GLU A 201 -22.64 22.51 23.77
C GLU A 201 -22.50 23.19 22.39
N LEU A 202 -22.22 22.42 21.33
CA LEU A 202 -22.09 22.87 19.95
C LEU A 202 -23.43 22.92 19.22
#